data_c01842b1b33d9b513e22ca35a0e7e9d7
#
_entry.id   c01842b1b33d9b513e22ca35a0e7e9d7
#
_cell.length_a   1.000
_cell.length_b   1.000
_cell.length_c   1.000
_cell.angle_alpha   90.00
_cell.angle_beta   90.00
_cell.angle_gamma   90.00
#
_symmetry.space_group_name_H-M   'P 1'
#
loop_
_entity.id
_entity.type
_entity.pdbx_description
1 polymer ?
#
loop_
_entity_poly.entity_id
_entity_poly.type
_entity_poly.pdbx_seq_one_letter_code
_entity_poly.pdbx_strand_id
1 'polypeptide(L)'
;MTTAASKSPELDAERTVEISPRTFYVGLGVMVACLAGAFFYFLVSQVEYAIDSPDDWGHTLLVPAIAGWLVYRDRGRLQKMQPFKPAWSGVLLVVFGLAFYLTAMPGIGPKWLMIHHNARAVGIGITLFGVVLTIFGWRPMRLLWFPIAYLVVFSTTYTDGILNVITERLQDISARGGFLLLLLLGVDVDLSGNAITLFPNGTDANG
;
A
#
# COMPACT_ATOMS: atom_id res chain seq x y z
N MET A 1 5.34 -49.50 42.44
CA MET A 1 4.05 -49.32 41.78
C MET A 1 3.93 -47.84 41.41
N THR A 2 4.32 -47.50 40.21
CA THR A 2 4.30 -46.11 39.72
C THR A 2 3.25 -46.05 38.61
N THR A 3 2.12 -45.46 38.94
CA THR A 3 0.99 -45.29 38.01
C THR A 3 1.33 -44.20 37.00
N ALA A 4 1.67 -44.59 35.77
CA ALA A 4 1.80 -43.67 34.66
C ALA A 4 0.41 -43.10 34.31
N ALA A 5 0.21 -41.79 34.57
CA ALA A 5 -0.96 -41.08 34.14
C ALA A 5 -0.96 -41.04 32.63
N SER A 6 -1.89 -41.79 32.03
CA SER A 6 -2.23 -41.75 30.63
C SER A 6 -2.74 -40.34 30.30
N LYS A 7 -1.91 -39.54 29.68
CA LYS A 7 -2.30 -38.24 29.10
C LYS A 7 -3.23 -38.54 27.91
N SER A 8 -4.52 -38.26 28.10
CA SER A 8 -5.56 -38.48 27.14
C SER A 8 -5.23 -37.74 25.79
N PRO A 9 -5.28 -38.45 24.64
CA PRO A 9 -4.98 -37.88 23.33
C PRO A 9 -6.09 -36.96 22.76
N GLU A 10 -7.10 -36.66 23.54
CA GLU A 10 -8.31 -35.95 23.06
C GLU A 10 -8.21 -34.44 23.04
N LEU A 11 -7.15 -33.82 23.56
CA LEU A 11 -7.04 -32.35 23.64
C LEU A 11 -6.36 -31.68 22.43
N ASP A 12 -5.81 -32.47 21.51
CA ASP A 12 -5.09 -31.95 20.34
C ASP A 12 -5.85 -32.14 19.01
N ALA A 13 -7.13 -32.47 19.01
CA ALA A 13 -8.00 -32.36 17.84
C ALA A 13 -8.33 -30.89 17.57
N GLU A 14 -7.28 -30.08 17.41
CA GLU A 14 -7.38 -28.74 16.82
C GLU A 14 -8.13 -28.91 15.49
N ARG A 15 -9.36 -28.40 15.42
CA ARG A 15 -10.26 -28.46 14.28
C ARG A 15 -9.55 -28.00 13.00
N THR A 16 -8.92 -28.91 12.31
CA THR A 16 -8.47 -28.68 10.95
C THR A 16 -9.70 -28.80 10.05
N VAL A 17 -10.26 -27.68 9.69
CA VAL A 17 -11.38 -27.64 8.75
C VAL A 17 -10.77 -27.81 7.35
N GLU A 18 -10.94 -28.98 6.75
CA GLU A 18 -10.65 -29.17 5.33
C GLU A 18 -11.73 -28.45 4.52
N ILE A 19 -11.36 -27.28 3.99
CA ILE A 19 -12.26 -26.49 3.16
C ILE A 19 -12.14 -26.98 1.72
N SER A 20 -13.29 -27.39 1.13
CA SER A 20 -13.35 -27.70 -0.30
C SER A 20 -12.84 -26.50 -1.13
N PRO A 21 -12.10 -26.73 -2.22
CA PRO A 21 -11.64 -25.65 -3.10
C PRO A 21 -12.76 -24.71 -3.56
N ARG A 22 -13.94 -25.25 -3.84
CA ARG A 22 -15.12 -24.47 -4.24
C ARG A 22 -15.59 -23.54 -3.12
N THR A 23 -15.68 -24.05 -1.90
CA THR A 23 -16.06 -23.25 -0.70
C THR A 23 -15.04 -22.17 -0.41
N PHE A 24 -13.75 -22.46 -0.62
CA PHE A 24 -12.66 -21.50 -0.47
C PHE A 24 -12.81 -20.32 -1.44
N TYR A 25 -13.00 -20.58 -2.75
CA TYR A 25 -13.15 -19.51 -3.75
C TYR A 25 -14.45 -18.71 -3.56
N VAL A 26 -15.55 -19.36 -3.18
CA VAL A 26 -16.79 -18.66 -2.86
C VAL A 26 -16.59 -17.74 -1.63
N GLY A 27 -15.99 -18.26 -0.56
CA GLY A 27 -15.70 -17.47 0.63
C GLY A 27 -14.77 -16.29 0.34
N LEU A 28 -13.73 -16.51 -0.47
CA LEU A 28 -12.82 -15.45 -0.92
C LEU A 28 -13.58 -14.38 -1.73
N GLY A 29 -14.46 -14.80 -2.65
CA GLY A 29 -15.27 -13.87 -3.45
C GLY A 29 -16.20 -13.03 -2.59
N VAL A 30 -16.89 -13.64 -1.63
CA VAL A 30 -17.74 -12.94 -0.66
C VAL A 30 -16.92 -11.96 0.18
N MET A 31 -15.76 -12.37 0.66
CA MET A 31 -14.86 -11.50 1.42
C MET A 31 -14.43 -10.27 0.60
N VAL A 32 -13.99 -10.47 -0.63
CA VAL A 32 -13.59 -9.37 -1.53
C VAL A 32 -14.76 -8.44 -1.79
N ALA A 33 -15.97 -8.97 -2.03
CA ALA A 33 -17.17 -8.18 -2.23
C ALA A 33 -17.55 -7.36 -0.98
N CYS A 34 -17.45 -7.95 0.22
CA CYS A 34 -17.69 -7.25 1.47
C CYS A 34 -16.66 -6.14 1.71
N LEU A 35 -15.37 -6.39 1.44
CA LEU A 35 -14.33 -5.37 1.57
C LEU A 35 -14.52 -4.25 0.54
N ALA A 36 -14.85 -4.58 -0.71
CA ALA A 36 -15.15 -3.59 -1.74
C ALA A 36 -16.37 -2.72 -1.35
N GLY A 37 -17.42 -3.32 -0.77
CA GLY A 37 -18.58 -2.58 -0.26
C GLY A 37 -18.23 -1.70 0.94
N ALA A 38 -17.46 -2.20 1.90
CA ALA A 38 -17.06 -1.45 3.09
C ALA A 38 -16.19 -0.23 2.75
N PHE A 39 -15.33 -0.37 1.73
CA PHE A 39 -14.40 0.69 1.31
C PHE A 39 -14.80 1.34 -0.02
N PHE A 40 -16.05 1.20 -0.44
CA PHE A 40 -16.57 1.70 -1.72
C PHE A 40 -16.25 3.17 -1.95
N TYR A 41 -16.48 4.01 -0.94
CA TYR A 41 -16.20 5.45 -1.03
C TYR A 41 -14.71 5.73 -1.33
N PHE A 42 -13.80 5.01 -0.67
CA PHE A 42 -12.36 5.15 -0.93
C PHE A 42 -12.00 4.71 -2.34
N LEU A 43 -12.55 3.56 -2.79
CA LEU A 43 -12.25 3.03 -4.12
C LEU A 43 -12.72 3.97 -5.23
N VAL A 44 -13.92 4.56 -5.08
CA VAL A 44 -14.45 5.54 -6.04
C VAL A 44 -13.56 6.79 -6.06
N SER A 45 -13.24 7.37 -4.89
CA SER A 45 -12.35 8.53 -4.81
C SER A 45 -10.96 8.26 -5.41
N GLN A 46 -10.45 7.03 -5.27
CA GLN A 46 -9.17 6.64 -5.85
C GLN A 46 -9.20 6.66 -7.38
N VAL A 47 -10.30 6.19 -7.98
CA VAL A 47 -10.50 6.23 -9.43
C VAL A 47 -10.67 7.67 -9.92
N GLU A 48 -11.45 8.48 -9.21
CA GLU A 48 -11.65 9.90 -9.52
C GLU A 48 -10.30 10.65 -9.52
N TYR A 49 -9.49 10.51 -8.46
CA TYR A 49 -8.16 11.12 -8.41
C TYR A 49 -7.22 10.65 -9.53
N ALA A 50 -7.28 9.36 -9.89
CA ALA A 50 -6.45 8.84 -10.97
C ALA A 50 -6.85 9.36 -12.36
N ILE A 51 -8.13 9.75 -12.55
CA ILE A 51 -8.63 10.35 -13.78
C ILE A 51 -8.35 11.86 -13.83
N ASP A 52 -8.58 12.55 -12.71
CA ASP A 52 -8.44 14.01 -12.61
C ASP A 52 -6.98 14.46 -12.60
N SER A 53 -6.08 13.65 -12.00
CA SER A 53 -4.66 13.94 -11.87
C SER A 53 -3.83 12.69 -12.22
N PRO A 54 -3.79 12.29 -13.50
CA PRO A 54 -3.14 11.05 -13.92
C PRO A 54 -1.63 11.04 -13.69
N ASP A 55 -0.97 12.19 -13.67
CA ASP A 55 0.46 12.33 -13.42
C ASP A 55 0.81 11.91 -12.00
N ASP A 56 -0.04 12.25 -11.02
CA ASP A 56 0.17 11.96 -9.61
C ASP A 56 -0.45 10.62 -9.17
N TRP A 57 -1.63 10.29 -9.69
CA TRP A 57 -2.44 9.17 -9.19
C TRP A 57 -2.65 8.02 -10.19
N GLY A 58 -2.27 8.19 -11.46
CA GLY A 58 -2.53 7.19 -12.50
C GLY A 58 -1.91 5.82 -12.18
N HIS A 59 -0.75 5.80 -11.51
CA HIS A 59 -0.09 4.58 -11.09
C HIS A 59 -0.91 3.76 -10.07
N THR A 60 -1.78 4.39 -9.28
CA THR A 60 -2.55 3.74 -8.22
C THR A 60 -3.56 2.71 -8.76
N LEU A 61 -4.02 2.86 -10.02
CA LEU A 61 -4.88 1.88 -10.66
C LEU A 61 -4.18 0.56 -10.98
N LEU A 62 -2.86 0.59 -11.19
CA LEU A 62 -2.05 -0.60 -11.46
C LEU A 62 -1.70 -1.37 -10.18
N VAL A 63 -1.69 -0.69 -9.03
CA VAL A 63 -1.27 -1.25 -7.74
C VAL A 63 -2.09 -2.50 -7.35
N PRO A 64 -3.44 -2.52 -7.43
CA PRO A 64 -4.23 -3.72 -7.14
C PRO A 64 -3.93 -4.89 -8.09
N ALA A 65 -3.70 -4.60 -9.37
CA ALA A 65 -3.37 -5.62 -10.36
C ALA A 65 -2.02 -6.27 -10.07
N ILE A 66 -1.01 -5.47 -9.73
CA ILE A 66 0.33 -5.95 -9.36
C ILE A 66 0.27 -6.76 -8.06
N ALA A 67 -0.44 -6.26 -7.03
CA ALA A 67 -0.62 -6.98 -5.78
C ALA A 67 -1.33 -8.34 -5.99
N GLY A 68 -2.38 -8.35 -6.80
CA GLY A 68 -3.09 -9.58 -7.19
C GLY A 68 -2.18 -10.57 -7.93
N TRP A 69 -1.34 -10.07 -8.83
CA TRP A 69 -0.36 -10.89 -9.53
C TRP A 69 0.69 -11.48 -8.59
N LEU A 70 1.17 -10.72 -7.60
CA LEU A 70 2.10 -11.21 -6.59
C LEU A 70 1.50 -12.37 -5.79
N VAL A 71 0.25 -12.24 -5.36
CA VAL A 71 -0.47 -13.31 -4.66
C VAL A 71 -0.66 -14.52 -5.57
N TYR A 72 -1.05 -14.30 -6.82
CA TYR A 72 -1.23 -15.37 -7.80
C TYR A 72 0.08 -16.12 -8.08
N ARG A 73 1.19 -15.41 -8.23
CA ARG A 73 2.52 -16.00 -8.42
C ARG A 73 2.88 -16.96 -7.29
N ASP A 74 2.59 -16.59 -6.06
CA ASP A 74 2.96 -17.36 -4.88
C ASP A 74 1.87 -18.35 -4.41
N ARG A 75 0.77 -18.52 -5.19
CA ARG A 75 -0.35 -19.41 -4.85
C ARG A 75 0.05 -20.85 -4.52
N GLY A 76 1.05 -21.40 -5.23
CA GLY A 76 1.52 -22.76 -4.99
C GLY A 76 2.21 -22.91 -3.63
N ARG A 77 2.87 -21.86 -3.14
CA ARG A 77 3.46 -21.83 -1.78
C ARG A 77 2.35 -21.71 -0.73
N LEU A 78 1.34 -20.88 -1.00
CA LEU A 78 0.18 -20.72 -0.10
C LEU A 78 -0.59 -22.04 0.06
N GLN A 79 -0.82 -22.77 -1.02
CA GLN A 79 -1.49 -24.07 -0.97
C GLN A 79 -0.74 -25.10 -0.13
N LYS A 80 0.59 -25.08 -0.17
CA LYS A 80 1.44 -25.98 0.65
C LYS A 80 1.44 -25.65 2.14
N MET A 81 0.95 -24.45 2.53
CA MET A 81 0.86 -24.02 3.92
C MET A 81 -0.43 -24.47 4.63
N GLN A 82 -1.32 -25.19 3.93
CA GLN A 82 -2.50 -25.78 4.53
C GLN A 82 -2.13 -26.93 5.51
N PRO A 83 -2.90 -27.17 6.57
CA PRO A 83 -4.13 -26.46 6.96
C PRO A 83 -3.86 -25.09 7.57
N PHE A 84 -4.75 -24.14 7.29
CA PHE A 84 -4.63 -22.79 7.85
C PHE A 84 -5.09 -22.77 9.32
N LYS A 85 -4.34 -22.03 10.15
CA LYS A 85 -4.68 -21.83 11.56
C LYS A 85 -5.19 -20.40 11.76
N PRO A 86 -6.52 -20.19 11.83
CA PRO A 86 -7.10 -18.86 12.08
C PRO A 86 -6.51 -18.22 13.34
N ALA A 87 -6.24 -16.90 13.29
CA ALA A 87 -5.67 -16.17 14.40
C ALA A 87 -6.66 -15.11 14.92
N TRP A 88 -7.10 -15.23 16.17
CA TRP A 88 -8.01 -14.26 16.81
C TRP A 88 -7.43 -12.85 16.90
N SER A 89 -6.10 -12.71 16.93
CA SER A 89 -5.42 -11.40 16.85
C SER A 89 -5.77 -10.63 15.58
N GLY A 90 -6.11 -11.32 14.49
CA GLY A 90 -6.58 -10.68 13.27
C GLY A 90 -7.90 -9.93 13.45
N VAL A 91 -8.83 -10.44 14.26
CA VAL A 91 -10.12 -9.76 14.54
C VAL A 91 -9.87 -8.41 15.21
N LEU A 92 -8.95 -8.34 16.16
CA LEU A 92 -8.58 -7.08 16.82
C LEU A 92 -8.03 -6.07 15.80
N LEU A 93 -7.20 -6.54 14.86
CA LEU A 93 -6.69 -5.66 13.80
C LEU A 93 -7.78 -5.21 12.84
N VAL A 94 -8.77 -6.06 12.52
CA VAL A 94 -9.93 -5.65 11.71
C VAL A 94 -10.70 -4.54 12.40
N VAL A 95 -11.05 -4.73 13.68
CA VAL A 95 -11.79 -3.72 14.46
C VAL A 95 -10.98 -2.41 14.55
N PHE A 96 -9.69 -2.50 14.84
CA PHE A 96 -8.81 -1.34 14.91
C PHE A 96 -8.69 -0.63 13.56
N GLY A 97 -8.49 -1.37 12.46
CA GLY A 97 -8.37 -0.81 11.11
C GLY A 97 -9.65 -0.12 10.65
N LEU A 98 -10.83 -0.73 10.90
CA LEU A 98 -12.13 -0.12 10.62
C LEU A 98 -12.37 1.13 11.47
N ALA A 99 -12.07 1.08 12.77
CA ALA A 99 -12.18 2.25 13.64
C ALA A 99 -11.28 3.38 13.15
N PHE A 100 -10.03 3.07 12.79
CA PHE A 100 -9.10 4.05 12.23
C PHE A 100 -9.61 4.64 10.90
N TYR A 101 -10.12 3.80 10.00
CA TYR A 101 -10.72 4.25 8.73
C TYR A 101 -11.91 5.19 8.97
N LEU A 102 -12.81 4.85 9.90
CA LEU A 102 -13.96 5.69 10.23
C LEU A 102 -13.54 7.03 10.83
N THR A 103 -12.51 7.05 11.71
CA THR A 103 -12.00 8.32 12.26
C THR A 103 -11.34 9.21 11.21
N ALA A 104 -10.85 8.61 10.10
CA ALA A 104 -10.31 9.34 8.95
C ALA A 104 -11.39 9.80 7.96
N MET A 105 -12.68 9.48 8.18
CA MET A 105 -13.78 9.96 7.34
C MET A 105 -14.18 11.40 7.67
N PRO A 106 -14.59 12.19 6.66
CA PRO A 106 -15.10 13.54 6.87
C PRO A 106 -16.28 13.56 7.85
N GLY A 107 -16.23 14.44 8.84
CA GLY A 107 -17.31 14.62 9.81
C GLY A 107 -17.27 13.73 11.05
N ILE A 108 -16.39 12.73 11.13
CA ILE A 108 -16.34 11.79 12.26
C ILE A 108 -15.13 12.02 13.14
N GLY A 109 -13.95 12.20 12.56
CA GLY A 109 -12.70 12.31 13.28
C GLY A 109 -12.12 13.73 13.39
N PRO A 110 -10.94 13.89 13.98
CA PRO A 110 -10.29 15.18 14.12
C PRO A 110 -9.88 15.75 12.75
N LYS A 111 -10.04 17.06 12.57
CA LYS A 111 -9.82 17.73 11.28
C LYS A 111 -8.46 17.46 10.66
N TRP A 112 -7.40 17.33 11.47
CA TRP A 112 -6.04 17.05 10.99
C TRP A 112 -5.91 15.65 10.35
N LEU A 113 -6.72 14.67 10.77
CA LEU A 113 -6.71 13.32 10.21
C LEU A 113 -7.59 13.22 8.95
N MET A 114 -8.65 14.03 8.89
CA MET A 114 -9.60 14.06 7.76
C MET A 114 -9.00 14.60 6.47
N ILE A 115 -7.98 15.45 6.56
CA ILE A 115 -7.37 16.14 5.42
C ILE A 115 -6.60 15.16 4.54
N HIS A 116 -6.19 14.01 5.09
CA HIS A 116 -5.32 13.09 4.37
C HIS A 116 -6.06 11.84 3.89
N HIS A 117 -6.30 11.76 2.59
CA HIS A 117 -6.75 10.55 1.90
C HIS A 117 -5.89 9.32 2.27
N ASN A 118 -4.61 9.54 2.45
CA ASN A 118 -3.63 8.55 2.87
C ASN A 118 -3.95 7.86 4.21
N ALA A 119 -4.52 8.59 5.18
CA ALA A 119 -4.91 8.00 6.46
C ALA A 119 -5.98 6.90 6.29
N ARG A 120 -6.91 7.09 5.34
CA ARG A 120 -7.92 6.07 5.01
C ARG A 120 -7.29 4.83 4.41
N ALA A 121 -6.31 4.98 3.52
CA ALA A 121 -5.58 3.86 2.92
C ALA A 121 -4.86 3.03 3.99
N VAL A 122 -4.28 3.65 5.01
CA VAL A 122 -3.68 2.95 6.16
C VAL A 122 -4.72 2.14 6.92
N GLY A 123 -5.89 2.71 7.20
CA GLY A 123 -7.00 2.00 7.85
C GLY A 123 -7.47 0.77 7.05
N ILE A 124 -7.57 0.91 5.73
CA ILE A 124 -7.89 -0.20 4.81
C ILE A 124 -6.80 -1.28 4.88
N GLY A 125 -5.54 -0.87 4.83
CA GLY A 125 -4.41 -1.79 4.89
C GLY A 125 -4.38 -2.60 6.18
N ILE A 126 -4.58 -1.96 7.32
CA ILE A 126 -4.67 -2.63 8.63
C ILE A 126 -5.85 -3.60 8.65
N THR A 127 -7.01 -3.20 8.13
CA THR A 127 -8.20 -4.05 8.04
C THR A 127 -7.94 -5.27 7.15
N LEU A 128 -7.35 -5.08 5.97
CA LEU A 128 -7.02 -6.15 5.05
C LEU A 128 -6.01 -7.12 5.67
N PHE A 129 -4.98 -6.58 6.33
CA PHE A 129 -4.01 -7.38 7.08
C PHE A 129 -4.70 -8.21 8.17
N GLY A 130 -5.60 -7.59 8.93
CA GLY A 130 -6.40 -8.27 9.96
C GLY A 130 -7.28 -9.38 9.41
N VAL A 131 -7.99 -9.14 8.29
CA VAL A 131 -8.84 -10.14 7.62
C VAL A 131 -8.00 -11.33 7.16
N VAL A 132 -6.90 -11.08 6.48
CA VAL A 132 -5.99 -12.14 6.01
C VAL A 132 -5.43 -12.93 7.19
N LEU A 133 -5.02 -12.26 8.26
CA LEU A 133 -4.51 -12.91 9.47
C LEU A 133 -5.58 -13.74 10.19
N THR A 134 -6.83 -13.25 10.23
CA THR A 134 -7.95 -14.00 10.82
C THR A 134 -8.23 -15.28 10.08
N ILE A 135 -8.20 -15.27 8.76
CA ILE A 135 -8.59 -16.41 7.93
C ILE A 135 -7.43 -17.40 7.74
N PHE A 136 -6.26 -16.89 7.38
CA PHE A 136 -5.13 -17.72 6.99
C PHE A 136 -4.12 -17.94 8.14
N GLY A 137 -4.11 -17.04 9.13
CA GLY A 137 -3.17 -17.09 10.26
C GLY A 137 -1.77 -16.58 9.93
N TRP A 138 -0.86 -16.72 10.90
CA TRP A 138 0.49 -16.13 10.85
C TRP A 138 1.42 -16.75 9.80
N ARG A 139 1.27 -18.04 9.50
CA ARG A 139 2.17 -18.73 8.53
C ARG A 139 2.03 -18.16 7.12
N PRO A 140 0.83 -18.12 6.50
CA PRO A 140 0.63 -17.49 5.20
C PRO A 140 0.88 -15.98 5.22
N MET A 141 0.68 -15.30 6.36
CA MET A 141 0.92 -13.88 6.50
C MET A 141 2.37 -13.49 6.18
N ARG A 142 3.35 -14.36 6.47
CA ARG A 142 4.76 -14.14 6.09
C ARG A 142 4.98 -14.00 4.58
N LEU A 143 4.06 -14.50 3.77
CA LEU A 143 4.09 -14.38 2.32
C LEU A 143 3.21 -13.25 1.83
N LEU A 144 2.04 -13.05 2.47
CA LEU A 144 1.02 -12.09 2.06
C LEU A 144 1.27 -10.66 2.59
N TRP A 145 2.15 -10.48 3.58
CA TRP A 145 2.43 -9.15 4.13
C TRP A 145 2.95 -8.18 3.07
N PHE A 146 3.80 -8.66 2.16
CA PHE A 146 4.40 -7.80 1.14
C PHE A 146 3.37 -7.29 0.11
N PRO A 147 2.51 -8.14 -0.52
CA PRO A 147 1.43 -7.65 -1.37
C PRO A 147 0.49 -6.66 -0.65
N ILE A 148 0.19 -6.88 0.64
CA ILE A 148 -0.66 -5.98 1.41
C ILE A 148 0.06 -4.65 1.69
N ALA A 149 1.32 -4.69 2.11
CA ALA A 149 2.14 -3.50 2.32
C ALA A 149 2.30 -2.71 1.01
N TYR A 150 2.52 -3.41 -0.10
CA TYR A 150 2.58 -2.82 -1.43
C TYR A 150 1.29 -2.07 -1.79
N LEU A 151 0.12 -2.70 -1.56
CA LEU A 151 -1.17 -2.03 -1.74
C LEU A 151 -1.26 -0.74 -0.93
N VAL A 152 -0.87 -0.75 0.35
CA VAL A 152 -0.97 0.43 1.23
C VAL A 152 -0.02 1.53 0.80
N VAL A 153 1.26 1.19 0.59
CA VAL A 153 2.31 2.17 0.30
C VAL A 153 2.09 2.84 -1.06
N PHE A 154 1.77 2.06 -2.08
CA PHE A 154 1.63 2.58 -3.45
C PHE A 154 0.21 3.04 -3.80
N SER A 155 -0.79 2.82 -2.95
CA SER A 155 -2.11 3.45 -3.06
C SER A 155 -2.16 4.83 -2.41
N THR A 156 -1.03 5.33 -1.93
CA THR A 156 -0.95 6.60 -1.20
C THR A 156 0.08 7.51 -1.82
N THR A 157 -0.09 8.81 -1.63
CA THR A 157 0.87 9.85 -2.05
C THR A 157 1.96 10.12 -0.99
N TYR A 158 2.13 9.24 0.00
CA TYR A 158 3.26 9.37 0.94
C TYR A 158 4.61 9.31 0.26
N THR A 159 4.67 8.58 -0.85
CA THR A 159 5.86 8.48 -1.70
C THR A 159 6.24 9.85 -2.28
N ASP A 160 5.27 10.72 -2.54
CA ASP A 160 5.52 12.05 -3.15
C ASP A 160 6.34 12.93 -2.20
N GLY A 161 6.09 12.89 -0.90
CA GLY A 161 6.88 13.63 0.07
C GLY A 161 8.36 13.20 0.09
N ILE A 162 8.64 11.91 -0.05
CA ILE A 162 10.00 11.37 -0.11
C ILE A 162 10.60 11.58 -1.50
N LEU A 163 9.81 11.32 -2.54
CA LEU A 163 10.23 11.52 -3.93
C LEU A 163 10.51 12.98 -4.23
N ASN A 164 9.70 13.92 -3.74
CA ASN A 164 9.92 15.35 -3.93
C ASN A 164 11.26 15.80 -3.37
N VAL A 165 11.63 15.35 -2.16
CA VAL A 165 12.94 15.67 -1.56
C VAL A 165 14.08 15.14 -2.44
N ILE A 166 13.95 13.91 -2.97
CA ILE A 166 14.96 13.32 -3.85
C ILE A 166 14.98 14.05 -5.20
N THR A 167 13.80 14.31 -5.77
CA THR A 167 13.64 14.97 -7.06
C THR A 167 14.18 16.39 -7.03
N GLU A 168 13.89 17.17 -5.99
CA GLU A 168 14.45 18.53 -5.79
C GLU A 168 15.98 18.50 -5.76
N ARG A 169 16.57 17.51 -5.06
CA ARG A 169 18.03 17.35 -5.04
C ARG A 169 18.60 16.98 -6.38
N LEU A 170 17.96 16.06 -7.09
CA LEU A 170 18.38 15.67 -8.44
C LEU A 170 18.24 16.82 -9.44
N GLN A 171 17.16 17.60 -9.36
CA GLN A 171 16.95 18.79 -10.19
C GLN A 171 18.03 19.83 -9.92
N ASP A 172 18.37 20.12 -8.65
CA ASP A 172 19.43 21.06 -8.28
C ASP A 172 20.80 20.64 -8.85
N ILE A 173 21.14 19.35 -8.69
CA ILE A 173 22.39 18.79 -9.23
C ILE A 173 22.41 18.87 -10.75
N SER A 174 21.29 18.51 -11.41
CA SER A 174 21.17 18.54 -12.87
C SER A 174 21.25 19.96 -13.43
N ALA A 175 20.59 20.90 -12.77
CA ALA A 175 20.59 22.32 -13.16
C ALA A 175 22.01 22.91 -13.03
N ARG A 176 22.71 22.65 -11.93
CA ARG A 176 24.10 23.10 -11.75
C ARG A 176 25.06 22.44 -12.74
N GLY A 177 24.88 21.13 -13.00
CA GLY A 177 25.66 20.41 -14.01
C GLY A 177 25.46 20.97 -15.41
N GLY A 178 24.21 21.22 -15.79
CA GLY A 178 23.85 21.85 -17.06
C GLY A 178 24.40 23.26 -17.20
N PHE A 179 24.29 24.07 -16.17
CA PHE A 179 24.85 25.42 -16.10
C PHE A 179 26.37 25.42 -16.32
N LEU A 180 27.12 24.56 -15.60
CA LEU A 180 28.56 24.42 -15.77
C LEU A 180 28.94 24.00 -17.19
N LEU A 181 28.22 23.05 -17.78
CA LEU A 181 28.44 22.58 -19.14
C LEU A 181 28.24 23.71 -20.17
N LEU A 182 27.17 24.48 -20.05
CA LEU A 182 26.90 25.61 -20.92
C LEU A 182 27.94 26.71 -20.79
N LEU A 183 28.39 27.02 -19.58
CA LEU A 183 29.49 27.94 -19.32
C LEU A 183 30.80 27.49 -19.98
N LEU A 184 31.12 26.19 -19.89
CA LEU A 184 32.32 25.63 -20.55
C LEU A 184 32.23 25.69 -22.07
N LEU A 185 31.03 25.64 -22.64
CA LEU A 185 30.77 25.78 -24.07
C LEU A 185 30.74 27.27 -24.54
N GLY A 186 30.94 28.22 -23.61
CA GLY A 186 30.97 29.64 -23.92
C GLY A 186 29.57 30.23 -24.14
N VAL A 187 28.54 29.56 -23.67
CA VAL A 187 27.14 30.07 -23.75
C VAL A 187 26.88 30.94 -22.55
N ASP A 188 26.34 32.15 -22.78
CA ASP A 188 25.98 33.07 -21.73
C ASP A 188 24.66 32.61 -21.08
N VAL A 189 24.72 32.20 -19.79
CA VAL A 189 23.62 31.59 -19.07
C VAL A 189 23.55 32.09 -17.64
N ASP A 190 22.34 32.21 -17.13
CA ASP A 190 22.09 32.49 -15.71
C ASP A 190 21.32 31.33 -15.08
N LEU A 191 21.62 31.04 -13.81
CA LEU A 191 20.96 30.01 -13.05
C LEU A 191 20.11 30.63 -11.94
N SER A 192 18.79 30.59 -12.09
CA SER A 192 17.84 31.04 -11.09
C SER A 192 17.07 29.86 -10.51
N GLY A 193 17.46 29.39 -9.33
CA GLY A 193 16.95 28.14 -8.75
C GLY A 193 17.32 26.95 -9.61
N ASN A 194 16.30 26.23 -10.15
CA ASN A 194 16.47 25.09 -11.05
C ASN A 194 16.29 25.44 -12.54
N ALA A 195 16.04 26.71 -12.85
CA ALA A 195 15.85 27.18 -14.22
C ALA A 195 17.14 27.81 -14.77
N ILE A 196 17.55 27.37 -15.95
CA ILE A 196 18.66 27.94 -16.70
C ILE A 196 18.08 28.88 -17.76
N THR A 197 18.43 30.15 -17.67
CA THR A 197 18.05 31.16 -18.66
C THR A 197 19.21 31.35 -19.64
N LEU A 198 18.94 31.22 -20.93
CA LEU A 198 19.90 31.44 -22.01
C LEU A 198 19.77 32.86 -22.48
N PHE A 199 20.89 33.58 -22.65
CA PHE A 199 20.93 34.89 -23.25
C PHE A 199 21.49 34.78 -24.67
N PRO A 200 20.63 34.60 -25.70
CA PRO A 200 21.06 34.56 -27.05
C PRO A 200 21.41 36.01 -27.47
N ASN A 201 22.65 36.33 -27.69
CA ASN A 201 23.20 37.60 -28.18
C ASN A 201 23.84 38.53 -27.14
N GLY A 202 24.35 38.07 -26.02
CA GLY A 202 25.15 38.93 -25.10
C GLY A 202 24.40 40.12 -24.52
N THR A 203 23.08 40.01 -24.41
CA THR A 203 22.28 40.95 -23.63
C THR A 203 22.31 40.45 -22.20
N ASP A 204 23.20 41.06 -21.43
CA ASP A 204 23.28 40.82 -19.97
C ASP A 204 21.93 41.07 -19.31
N ALA A 205 21.69 40.41 -18.16
CA ALA A 205 20.48 40.57 -17.35
C ALA A 205 20.16 42.02 -16.92
N ASN A 206 20.99 42.97 -17.27
CA ASN A 206 20.86 44.41 -16.98
C ASN A 206 20.54 45.24 -18.24
N GLY A 207 20.17 44.67 -19.38
CA GLY A 207 19.58 45.24 -20.59
C GLY A 207 20.30 46.41 -21.20
#